data_24e88bcf6db7b67b5e5c353a84228ba4
#
_entry.id   24e88bcf6db7b67b5e5c353a84228ba4
#
_cell.length_a   1.000
_cell.length_b   1.000
_cell.length_c   1.000
_cell.angle_alpha   90.00
_cell.angle_beta   90.00
_cell.angle_gamma   90.00
#
_symmetry.space_group_name_H-M   'P 1'
#
loop_
_entity.id
_entity.type
_entity.pdbx_description
1 polymer ?
#
loop_
_entity_poly.entity_id
_entity_poly.type
_entity_poly.pdbx_seq_one_letter_code
_entity_poly.pdbx_strand_id
1 'polypeptide(L)'
;MSKIKVFDNNKTVKIAKIVTITVLGLLLLWFTFDITGLKIGQTKLVTSAFIDEPIDFVFWLFFIGSIVLFILKDNIGKYVIAGFVFLWGAIQLSIYFTSKVGIESYNQFFSDTHHIIAASENFIVKDTYHLILDGLILSAFISAILYIILKLKTKR
;
A
#
# COMPACT_ATOMS: atom_id res chain seq x y z
N MET A 1 38.84 -2.64 -13.99
CA MET A 1 37.95 -2.61 -12.80
C MET A 1 36.56 -1.99 -13.01
N SER A 2 36.28 -1.15 -14.04
CA SER A 2 34.98 -0.47 -14.24
C SER A 2 33.87 -1.38 -14.76
N LYS A 3 34.14 -2.32 -15.66
CA LYS A 3 33.08 -3.18 -16.30
C LYS A 3 32.39 -4.14 -15.32
N ILE A 4 33.07 -4.66 -14.31
CA ILE A 4 32.49 -5.58 -13.33
C ILE A 4 31.48 -4.84 -12.41
N LYS A 5 31.80 -3.59 -11.99
CA LYS A 5 30.87 -2.77 -11.19
C LYS A 5 29.58 -2.40 -11.93
N VAL A 6 29.69 -2.14 -13.25
CA VAL A 6 28.52 -1.78 -14.08
C VAL A 6 27.58 -2.98 -14.28
N PHE A 7 28.13 -4.19 -14.45
CA PHE A 7 27.33 -5.41 -14.58
C PHE A 7 26.57 -5.74 -13.28
N ASP A 8 27.17 -5.54 -12.12
CA ASP A 8 26.55 -5.79 -10.82
C ASP A 8 25.42 -4.79 -10.52
N ASN A 9 25.61 -3.51 -10.85
CA ASN A 9 24.61 -2.46 -10.69
C ASN A 9 23.34 -2.72 -11.52
N ASN A 10 23.44 -3.19 -12.76
CA ASN A 10 22.29 -3.50 -13.60
C ASN A 10 21.48 -4.69 -13.07
N LYS A 11 22.16 -5.72 -12.53
CA LYS A 11 21.50 -6.86 -11.90
C LYS A 11 20.74 -6.41 -10.64
N THR A 12 21.33 -5.57 -9.81
CA THR A 12 20.73 -5.03 -8.60
C THR A 12 19.48 -4.21 -8.91
N VAL A 13 19.52 -3.34 -9.92
CA VAL A 13 18.34 -2.55 -10.37
C VAL A 13 17.22 -3.47 -10.87
N LYS A 14 17.54 -4.53 -11.62
CA LYS A 14 16.54 -5.49 -12.10
C LYS A 14 15.88 -6.23 -10.93
N ILE A 15 16.66 -6.67 -9.95
CA ILE A 15 16.13 -7.32 -8.74
C ILE A 15 15.21 -6.35 -7.98
N ALA A 16 15.67 -5.11 -7.75
CA ALA A 16 14.86 -4.10 -7.07
C ALA A 16 13.52 -3.84 -7.80
N LYS A 17 13.52 -3.80 -9.13
CA LYS A 17 12.27 -3.67 -9.91
C LYS A 17 11.33 -4.86 -9.68
N ILE A 18 11.87 -6.09 -9.70
CA ILE A 18 11.08 -7.31 -9.45
C ILE A 18 10.49 -7.27 -8.05
N VAL A 19 11.30 -6.97 -7.03
CA VAL A 19 10.84 -6.85 -5.64
C VAL A 19 9.72 -5.83 -5.53
N THR A 20 9.89 -4.64 -6.12
CA THR A 20 8.86 -3.60 -6.10
C THR A 20 7.56 -4.10 -6.75
N ILE A 21 7.62 -4.74 -7.93
CA ILE A 21 6.44 -5.29 -8.61
C ILE A 21 5.77 -6.37 -7.74
N THR A 22 6.55 -7.23 -7.08
CA THR A 22 6.00 -8.26 -6.19
C THR A 22 5.26 -7.65 -5.01
N VAL A 23 5.85 -6.65 -4.34
CA VAL A 23 5.21 -5.98 -3.21
C VAL A 23 3.94 -5.24 -3.65
N LEU A 24 3.98 -4.55 -4.79
CA LEU A 24 2.80 -3.90 -5.36
C LEU A 24 1.70 -4.91 -5.74
N GLY A 25 2.07 -6.08 -6.25
CA GLY A 25 1.13 -7.17 -6.54
C GLY A 25 0.47 -7.72 -5.28
N LEU A 26 1.24 -7.89 -4.19
CA LEU A 26 0.70 -8.30 -2.90
C LEU A 26 -0.24 -7.24 -2.32
N LEU A 27 0.15 -5.96 -2.40
CA LEU A 27 -0.70 -4.84 -1.97
C LEU A 27 -2.00 -4.78 -2.79
N LEU A 28 -1.93 -4.96 -4.12
CA LEU A 28 -3.11 -4.99 -4.97
C LEU A 28 -4.04 -6.15 -4.63
N LEU A 29 -3.48 -7.36 -4.44
CA LEU A 29 -4.26 -8.52 -4.00
C LEU A 29 -4.95 -8.26 -2.66
N TRP A 30 -4.22 -7.70 -1.69
CA TRP A 30 -4.78 -7.37 -0.38
C TRP A 30 -5.87 -6.31 -0.47
N PHE A 31 -5.64 -5.24 -1.22
CA PHE A 31 -6.64 -4.19 -1.44
C PHE A 31 -7.87 -4.66 -2.23
N THR A 32 -7.74 -5.71 -3.06
CA THR A 32 -8.91 -6.33 -3.71
C THR A 32 -9.88 -6.92 -2.70
N PHE A 33 -9.39 -7.40 -1.54
CA PHE A 33 -10.27 -7.86 -0.46
C PHE A 33 -11.07 -6.74 0.20
N ASP A 34 -10.61 -5.50 0.15
CA ASP A 34 -11.40 -4.35 0.57
C ASP A 34 -12.63 -4.15 -0.33
N ILE A 35 -12.42 -4.29 -1.63
CA ILE A 35 -13.50 -4.15 -2.61
C ILE A 35 -14.52 -5.29 -2.49
N THR A 36 -14.06 -6.52 -2.26
CA THR A 36 -14.91 -7.73 -2.28
C THR A 36 -15.41 -8.18 -0.91
N GLY A 37 -14.81 -7.68 0.16
CA GLY A 37 -14.97 -8.20 1.52
C GLY A 37 -14.16 -9.48 1.75
N LEU A 38 -13.73 -9.71 3.00
CA LEU A 38 -12.99 -10.91 3.40
C LEU A 38 -13.50 -11.47 4.72
N LYS A 39 -13.91 -12.74 4.68
CA LYS A 39 -14.24 -13.54 5.87
C LYS A 39 -13.44 -14.83 5.88
N ILE A 40 -12.93 -15.21 7.04
CA ILE A 40 -12.24 -16.49 7.27
C ILE A 40 -13.02 -17.25 8.34
N GLY A 41 -13.78 -18.25 7.93
CA GLY A 41 -14.72 -18.94 8.81
C GLY A 41 -15.81 -17.99 9.31
N GLN A 42 -15.91 -17.83 10.63
CA GLN A 42 -16.84 -16.87 11.26
C GLN A 42 -16.23 -15.48 11.47
N THR A 43 -14.93 -15.31 11.21
CA THR A 43 -14.22 -14.07 11.46
C THR A 43 -14.30 -13.16 10.23
N LYS A 44 -14.88 -11.98 10.39
CA LYS A 44 -14.91 -10.92 9.39
C LYS A 44 -13.64 -10.07 9.52
N LEU A 45 -12.85 -9.99 8.47
CA LEU A 45 -11.63 -9.16 8.42
C LEU A 45 -11.90 -7.79 7.83
N VAL A 46 -12.70 -7.71 6.76
CA VAL A 46 -13.08 -6.45 6.12
C VAL A 46 -14.46 -6.58 5.47
N THR A 47 -15.25 -5.51 5.51
CA THR A 47 -16.53 -5.39 4.80
C THR A 47 -16.25 -5.02 3.34
N SER A 48 -17.14 -5.40 2.42
CA SER A 48 -17.01 -4.99 1.01
C SER A 48 -17.23 -3.49 0.88
N ALA A 49 -16.22 -2.79 0.41
CA ALA A 49 -16.31 -1.35 0.13
C ALA A 49 -17.07 -1.04 -1.18
N PHE A 50 -17.30 -2.03 -2.04
CA PHE A 50 -17.96 -1.81 -3.34
C PHE A 50 -19.36 -1.18 -3.20
N ILE A 51 -20.06 -1.49 -2.11
CA ILE A 51 -21.43 -1.00 -1.84
C ILE A 51 -21.36 0.26 -0.97
N ASP A 52 -20.55 0.25 0.07
CA ASP A 52 -20.54 1.25 1.13
C ASP A 52 -19.62 2.45 0.82
N GLU A 53 -18.51 2.21 0.12
CA GLU A 53 -17.46 3.19 -0.15
C GLU A 53 -16.99 3.14 -1.63
N PRO A 54 -17.84 3.55 -2.60
CA PRO A 54 -17.53 3.43 -4.04
C PRO A 54 -16.26 4.17 -4.47
N ILE A 55 -15.79 5.12 -3.67
CA ILE A 55 -14.55 5.84 -3.92
C ILE A 55 -13.32 4.90 -3.87
N ASP A 56 -13.34 3.86 -3.03
CA ASP A 56 -12.27 2.89 -2.92
C ASP A 56 -12.12 2.05 -4.18
N PHE A 57 -13.23 1.75 -4.87
CA PHE A 57 -13.18 1.12 -6.18
C PHE A 57 -12.49 2.00 -7.23
N VAL A 58 -12.78 3.30 -7.25
CA VAL A 58 -12.10 4.24 -8.15
C VAL A 58 -10.60 4.31 -7.82
N PHE A 59 -10.26 4.36 -6.52
CA PHE A 59 -8.89 4.37 -6.05
C PHE A 59 -8.13 3.08 -6.46
N TRP A 60 -8.79 1.92 -6.37
CA TRP A 60 -8.27 0.64 -6.82
C TRP A 60 -7.96 0.63 -8.32
N LEU A 61 -8.85 1.19 -9.17
CA LEU A 61 -8.58 1.32 -10.61
C LEU A 61 -7.36 2.22 -10.89
N PHE A 62 -7.22 3.35 -10.19
CA PHE A 62 -6.04 4.21 -10.31
C PHE A 62 -4.76 3.49 -9.88
N PHE A 63 -4.84 2.66 -8.85
CA PHE A 63 -3.70 1.85 -8.40
C PHE A 63 -3.27 0.84 -9.47
N ILE A 64 -4.20 0.11 -10.08
CA ILE A 64 -3.92 -0.79 -11.21
C ILE A 64 -3.28 -0.01 -12.35
N GLY A 65 -3.85 1.12 -12.75
CA GLY A 65 -3.30 1.98 -13.81
C GLY A 65 -1.85 2.42 -13.52
N SER A 66 -1.56 2.77 -12.27
CA SER A 66 -0.22 3.15 -11.81
C SER A 66 0.78 2.00 -11.89
N ILE A 67 0.37 0.78 -11.52
CA ILE A 67 1.20 -0.43 -11.65
C ILE A 67 1.48 -0.74 -13.13
N VAL A 68 0.46 -0.73 -13.97
CA VAL A 68 0.61 -0.95 -15.43
C VAL A 68 1.57 0.07 -16.03
N LEU A 69 1.41 1.35 -15.67
CA LEU A 69 2.31 2.41 -16.13
C LEU A 69 3.76 2.17 -15.67
N PHE A 70 3.97 1.71 -14.43
CA PHE A 70 5.29 1.38 -13.91
C PHE A 70 5.92 0.20 -14.65
N ILE A 71 5.14 -0.81 -15.04
CA ILE A 71 5.63 -1.96 -15.80
C ILE A 71 6.01 -1.56 -17.22
N LEU A 72 5.12 -0.83 -17.93
CA LEU A 72 5.24 -0.52 -19.36
C LEU A 72 6.12 0.71 -19.63
N LYS A 73 6.04 1.74 -18.81
CA LYS A 73 6.75 3.02 -18.98
C LYS A 73 7.55 3.40 -17.73
N ASP A 74 8.58 2.60 -17.43
CA ASP A 74 9.42 2.70 -16.25
C ASP A 74 9.96 4.11 -15.94
N ASN A 75 10.27 4.92 -16.95
CA ASN A 75 10.84 6.25 -16.74
C ASN A 75 9.90 7.21 -16.00
N ILE A 76 8.60 7.12 -16.24
CA ILE A 76 7.55 7.93 -15.61
C ILE A 76 6.87 7.12 -14.52
N GLY A 77 6.52 5.86 -14.81
CA GLY A 77 5.71 5.00 -13.93
C GLY A 77 6.30 4.81 -12.54
N LYS A 78 7.64 4.78 -12.39
CA LYS A 78 8.28 4.69 -11.07
C LYS A 78 7.97 5.89 -10.16
N TYR A 79 7.85 7.10 -10.73
CA TYR A 79 7.49 8.29 -9.95
C TYR A 79 5.99 8.34 -9.66
N VAL A 80 5.17 7.93 -10.64
CA VAL A 80 3.71 7.84 -10.46
C VAL A 80 3.37 6.87 -9.35
N ILE A 81 3.94 5.65 -9.37
CA ILE A 81 3.65 4.65 -8.33
C ILE A 81 4.19 5.06 -6.96
N ALA A 82 5.40 5.65 -6.90
CA ALA A 82 5.95 6.14 -5.64
C ALA A 82 5.10 7.28 -5.05
N GLY A 83 4.65 8.23 -5.89
CA GLY A 83 3.75 9.31 -5.49
C GLY A 83 2.39 8.79 -5.03
N PHE A 84 1.83 7.80 -5.73
CA PHE A 84 0.56 7.18 -5.39
C PHE A 84 0.61 6.50 -4.01
N VAL A 85 1.60 5.62 -3.77
CA VAL A 85 1.70 4.92 -2.47
C VAL A 85 2.10 5.86 -1.33
N PHE A 86 2.86 6.93 -1.62
CA PHE A 86 3.14 7.99 -0.65
C PHE A 86 1.86 8.72 -0.22
N LEU A 87 1.06 9.17 -1.20
CA LEU A 87 -0.21 9.86 -0.93
C LEU A 87 -1.16 8.96 -0.15
N TRP A 88 -1.28 7.70 -0.55
CA TRP A 88 -2.10 6.72 0.15
C TRP A 88 -1.65 6.52 1.60
N GLY A 89 -0.34 6.32 1.83
CA GLY A 89 0.21 6.23 3.18
C GLY A 89 -0.03 7.48 4.01
N ALA A 90 0.09 8.68 3.41
CA ALA A 90 -0.20 9.93 4.10
C ALA A 90 -1.68 10.04 4.50
N ILE A 91 -2.61 9.62 3.63
CA ILE A 91 -4.05 9.55 3.96
C ILE A 91 -4.27 8.58 5.12
N GLN A 92 -3.70 7.37 5.08
CA GLN A 92 -3.83 6.38 6.14
C GLN A 92 -3.26 6.87 7.48
N LEU A 93 -2.14 7.60 7.45
CA LEU A 93 -1.54 8.19 8.64
C LEU A 93 -2.36 9.38 9.19
N SER A 94 -3.04 10.16 8.33
CA SER A 94 -3.81 11.32 8.75
C SER A 94 -4.95 10.97 9.71
N ILE A 95 -5.47 9.75 9.63
CA ILE A 95 -6.53 9.23 10.50
C ILE A 95 -6.11 9.28 11.98
N TYR A 96 -4.83 9.02 12.28
CA TYR A 96 -4.33 9.03 13.66
C TYR A 96 -4.23 10.43 14.30
N PHE A 97 -4.38 11.49 13.51
CA PHE A 97 -4.35 12.89 13.99
C PHE A 97 -5.74 13.51 14.12
N THR A 98 -6.77 12.68 14.28
CA THR A 98 -8.16 13.14 14.40
C THR A 98 -8.53 13.55 15.81
N SER A 99 -9.68 14.22 15.97
CA SER A 99 -10.24 14.61 17.26
C SER A 99 -10.79 13.41 18.05
N LYS A 100 -11.14 13.62 19.34
CA LYS A 100 -11.79 12.58 20.16
C LYS A 100 -13.06 12.02 19.53
N VAL A 101 -13.89 12.88 18.93
CA VAL A 101 -15.10 12.47 18.21
C VAL A 101 -14.75 11.60 17.00
N GLY A 102 -13.68 11.93 16.29
CA GLY A 102 -13.17 11.11 15.20
C GLY A 102 -12.65 9.76 15.68
N ILE A 103 -11.96 9.69 16.84
CA ILE A 103 -11.49 8.42 17.42
C ILE A 103 -12.68 7.49 17.68
N GLU A 104 -13.74 7.96 18.30
CA GLU A 104 -14.95 7.19 18.58
C GLU A 104 -15.61 6.70 17.29
N SER A 105 -15.79 7.58 16.31
CA SER A 105 -16.36 7.26 15.00
C SER A 105 -15.58 6.19 14.26
N TYR A 106 -14.23 6.29 14.21
CA TYR A 106 -13.40 5.29 13.54
C TYR A 106 -13.38 3.95 14.29
N ASN A 107 -13.31 3.96 15.62
CA ASN A 107 -13.36 2.73 16.42
C ASN A 107 -14.72 2.04 16.29
N GLN A 108 -15.81 2.79 16.16
CA GLN A 108 -17.14 2.25 15.86
C GLN A 108 -17.20 1.65 14.45
N PHE A 109 -16.60 2.31 13.46
CA PHE A 109 -16.54 1.80 12.08
C PHE A 109 -15.85 0.44 11.98
N PHE A 110 -14.77 0.23 12.74
CA PHE A 110 -14.03 -1.04 12.76
C PHE A 110 -14.60 -2.08 13.74
N SER A 111 -15.61 -1.73 14.56
CA SER A 111 -16.04 -2.55 15.73
C SER A 111 -16.54 -3.95 15.38
N ASP A 112 -17.02 -4.18 14.16
CA ASP A 112 -17.57 -5.46 13.70
C ASP A 112 -16.58 -6.36 12.97
N THR A 113 -15.30 -5.93 12.88
CA THR A 113 -14.21 -6.65 12.24
C THR A 113 -13.23 -7.21 13.27
N HIS A 114 -12.31 -8.06 12.83
CA HIS A 114 -11.32 -8.68 13.73
C HIS A 114 -10.22 -7.70 14.13
N HIS A 115 -9.95 -7.62 15.43
CA HIS A 115 -8.91 -6.79 16.02
C HIS A 115 -7.82 -7.62 16.71
N ILE A 116 -6.54 -7.29 16.45
CA ILE A 116 -5.38 -7.80 17.20
C ILE A 116 -5.16 -6.99 18.47
N ILE A 117 -5.47 -5.69 18.42
CA ILE A 117 -5.29 -4.74 19.54
C ILE A 117 -6.68 -4.45 20.11
N ALA A 118 -6.80 -4.46 21.43
CA ALA A 118 -8.07 -4.15 22.10
C ALA A 118 -8.50 -2.70 21.85
N ALA A 119 -9.81 -2.48 21.80
CA ALA A 119 -10.40 -1.14 21.64
C ALA A 119 -9.86 -0.14 22.68
N SER A 120 -9.73 1.12 22.30
CA SER A 120 -9.24 2.21 23.14
C SER A 120 -10.12 3.45 22.96
N GLU A 121 -10.34 4.17 24.07
CA GLU A 121 -11.03 5.46 24.06
C GLU A 121 -10.09 6.62 23.69
N ASN A 122 -8.77 6.39 23.73
CA ASN A 122 -7.76 7.44 23.60
C ASN A 122 -7.08 7.48 22.23
N PHE A 123 -7.20 6.41 21.44
CA PHE A 123 -6.59 6.32 20.11
C PHE A 123 -7.39 5.40 19.19
N ILE A 124 -7.23 5.59 17.88
CA ILE A 124 -7.84 4.73 16.88
C ILE A 124 -7.18 3.35 16.90
N VAL A 125 -8.01 2.32 17.00
CA VAL A 125 -7.61 0.92 16.90
C VAL A 125 -8.10 0.36 15.57
N LYS A 126 -7.22 0.35 14.58
CA LYS A 126 -7.51 -0.28 13.28
C LYS A 126 -7.68 -1.79 13.46
N ASP A 127 -8.54 -2.36 12.64
CA ASP A 127 -8.70 -3.80 12.54
C ASP A 127 -7.46 -4.48 11.93
N THR A 128 -7.44 -5.80 11.98
CA THR A 128 -6.33 -6.61 11.47
C THR A 128 -6.07 -6.40 10.00
N TYR A 129 -7.14 -6.21 9.20
CA TYR A 129 -7.03 -5.98 7.77
C TYR A 129 -6.27 -4.69 7.47
N HIS A 130 -6.66 -3.57 8.10
CA HIS A 130 -6.06 -2.26 7.88
C HIS A 130 -4.64 -2.14 8.44
N LEU A 131 -4.31 -2.87 9.52
CA LEU A 131 -2.92 -2.95 10.01
C LEU A 131 -1.99 -3.62 8.99
N ILE A 132 -2.44 -4.71 8.36
CA ILE A 132 -1.68 -5.38 7.30
C ILE A 132 -1.59 -4.47 6.06
N LEU A 133 -2.68 -3.79 5.70
CA LEU A 133 -2.71 -2.83 4.60
C LEU A 133 -1.67 -1.73 4.78
N ASP A 134 -1.61 -1.11 5.95
CA ASP A 134 -0.63 -0.08 6.30
C ASP A 134 0.82 -0.59 6.15
N GLY A 135 1.09 -1.81 6.62
CA GLY A 135 2.39 -2.46 6.47
C GLY A 135 2.77 -2.71 5.01
N LEU A 136 1.81 -3.11 4.17
CA LEU A 136 2.02 -3.31 2.73
C LEU A 136 2.24 -1.98 1.99
N ILE A 137 1.49 -0.92 2.32
CA ILE A 137 1.67 0.42 1.75
C ILE A 137 3.08 0.94 2.07
N LEU A 138 3.52 0.83 3.33
CA LEU A 138 4.86 1.24 3.75
C LEU A 138 5.95 0.45 3.00
N SER A 139 5.78 -0.86 2.88
CA SER A 139 6.71 -1.74 2.16
C SER A 139 6.77 -1.39 0.66
N ALA A 140 5.62 -1.10 0.05
CA ALA A 140 5.53 -0.66 -1.34
C ALA A 140 6.24 0.69 -1.55
N PHE A 141 6.03 1.64 -0.64
CA PHE A 141 6.70 2.94 -0.69
C PHE A 141 8.21 2.79 -0.57
N ILE A 142 8.71 2.07 0.44
CA ILE A 142 10.15 1.84 0.64
C ILE A 142 10.76 1.17 -0.60
N SER A 143 10.14 0.12 -1.13
CA SER A 143 10.65 -0.61 -2.30
C SER A 143 10.69 0.28 -3.55
N ALA A 144 9.67 1.12 -3.77
CA ALA A 144 9.62 2.04 -4.89
C ALA A 144 10.71 3.12 -4.81
N ILE A 145 10.94 3.69 -3.62
CA ILE A 145 12.01 4.68 -3.38
C ILE A 145 13.38 4.05 -3.58
N LEU A 146 13.63 2.85 -3.03
CA LEU A 146 14.89 2.13 -3.23
C LEU A 146 15.15 1.86 -4.71
N TYR A 147 14.13 1.42 -5.46
CA TYR A 147 14.24 1.23 -6.90
C TYR A 147 14.64 2.53 -7.62
N ILE A 148 13.99 3.66 -7.31
CA ILE A 148 14.29 4.96 -7.91
C ILE A 148 15.76 5.34 -7.65
N ILE A 149 16.21 5.24 -6.38
CA ILE A 149 17.59 5.58 -5.99
C ILE A 149 18.61 4.73 -6.75
N LEU A 150 18.42 3.41 -6.80
CA LEU A 150 19.30 2.50 -7.51
C LEU A 150 19.36 2.79 -9.01
N LYS A 151 18.19 3.05 -9.61
CA LYS A 151 18.08 3.40 -11.03
C LYS A 151 18.80 4.71 -11.39
N LEU A 152 18.72 5.72 -10.52
CA LEU A 152 19.42 7.00 -10.72
C LEU A 152 20.93 6.86 -10.59
N LYS A 153 21.41 6.04 -9.63
CA LYS A 153 22.85 5.78 -9.46
C LYS A 153 23.46 5.05 -10.66
N THR A 154 22.70 4.22 -11.35
CA THR A 154 23.21 3.46 -12.51
C THR A 154 23.29 4.30 -13.78
N LYS A 155 22.60 5.46 -13.84
CA LYS A 155 22.67 6.39 -14.99
C LYS A 155 23.84 7.38 -14.93
N ARG A 156 24.51 7.49 -13.77
CA ARG A 156 25.74 8.26 -13.57
C ARG A 156 26.98 7.39 -13.75
#